data_86419dd6423fa641ed5452073e614bca
#
_entry.id   86419dd6423fa641ed5452073e614bca
#
_cell.length_a   1.000
_cell.length_b   1.000
_cell.length_c   1.000
_cell.angle_alpha   90.00
_cell.angle_beta   90.00
_cell.angle_gamma   90.00
#
_symmetry.space_group_name_H-M   'P 1'
#
loop_
_entity.id
_entity.type
_entity.pdbx_description
1 polymer ?
#
loop_
_entity_poly.entity_id
_entity_poly.type
_entity_poly.pdbx_seq_one_letter_code
_entity_poly.pdbx_strand_id
1 'polypeptide(L)'
;MRIKLVTFSLLSVLLLCSYLEAGATTISIDPLNTFLFTNNDPWSGNGSVPGSVPIALGSLGISGGQFIQLEQLGSFYDGTYGYGPGVDASKLAVSTEMIGVFSSTNVLLAPNFLNRVPGAIDAGMPVVTWSTLYGNMATDILQDFRIANTIVQVPLGANYLFVAAEDIYYSDNSNPNGNYGVRITVASVPEPSTIVLLPSALGILFFLRKRRAASYTS
;
A
#
# COMPACT_ATOMS: atom_id res chain seq x y z
N MET A 1 21.15 -6.58 -51.33
CA MET A 1 19.84 -6.23 -50.77
C MET A 1 19.51 -7.05 -49.51
N ARG A 2 20.41 -7.10 -48.49
CA ARG A 2 20.25 -7.95 -47.29
C ARG A 2 20.39 -7.19 -45.94
N ILE A 3 20.57 -5.88 -45.96
CA ILE A 3 20.83 -5.08 -44.75
C ILE A 3 19.53 -4.49 -44.15
N LYS A 4 18.44 -4.39 -44.90
CA LYS A 4 17.19 -3.74 -44.45
C LYS A 4 16.33 -4.58 -43.48
N LEU A 5 16.56 -5.90 -43.39
CA LEU A 5 15.73 -6.77 -42.54
C LEU A 5 16.17 -6.79 -41.07
N VAL A 6 17.46 -6.51 -40.82
CA VAL A 6 18.02 -6.55 -39.45
C VAL A 6 17.67 -5.28 -38.64
N THR A 7 17.60 -4.13 -39.33
CA THR A 7 17.27 -2.84 -38.71
C THR A 7 15.81 -2.76 -38.30
N PHE A 8 14.90 -3.42 -39.00
CA PHE A 8 13.48 -3.41 -38.60
C PHE A 8 13.18 -4.25 -37.35
N SER A 9 13.93 -5.34 -37.13
CA SER A 9 13.79 -6.19 -35.92
C SER A 9 14.32 -5.50 -34.65
N LEU A 10 15.38 -4.68 -34.78
CA LEU A 10 15.93 -3.95 -33.61
C LEU A 10 15.04 -2.79 -33.19
N LEU A 11 14.38 -2.12 -34.14
CA LEU A 11 13.47 -1.01 -33.85
C LEU A 11 12.18 -1.46 -33.16
N SER A 12 11.68 -2.67 -33.52
CA SER A 12 10.49 -3.25 -32.88
C SER A 12 10.72 -3.67 -31.43
N VAL A 13 11.94 -4.05 -31.08
CA VAL A 13 12.30 -4.41 -29.69
C VAL A 13 12.46 -3.17 -28.81
N LEU A 14 12.91 -2.04 -29.36
CA LEU A 14 13.03 -0.78 -28.61
C LEU A 14 11.67 -0.12 -28.33
N LEU A 15 10.65 -0.35 -29.14
CA LEU A 15 9.33 0.25 -28.95
C LEU A 15 8.46 -0.45 -27.88
N LEU A 16 8.84 -1.65 -27.45
CA LEU A 16 8.10 -2.41 -26.42
C LEU A 16 8.53 -2.10 -24.99
N CYS A 17 9.54 -1.24 -24.79
CA CYS A 17 10.01 -0.79 -23.48
C CYS A 17 9.47 0.58 -23.09
N SER A 18 8.28 0.97 -23.53
CA SER A 18 7.58 2.09 -22.88
C SER A 18 7.09 1.59 -21.51
N TYR A 19 7.95 1.75 -20.49
CA TYR A 19 7.52 1.64 -19.12
C TYR A 19 6.40 2.66 -18.89
N LEU A 20 5.18 2.19 -18.71
CA LEU A 20 4.15 3.01 -18.06
C LEU A 20 4.73 3.36 -16.69
N GLU A 21 5.14 4.61 -16.50
CA GLU A 21 5.44 5.10 -15.17
C GLU A 21 4.19 4.89 -14.33
N ALA A 22 4.31 4.02 -13.34
CA ALA A 22 3.24 3.78 -12.40
C ALA A 22 2.99 5.09 -11.65
N GLY A 23 1.85 5.71 -11.90
CA GLY A 23 1.48 6.95 -11.24
C GLY A 23 1.48 6.76 -9.73
N ALA A 24 2.18 7.63 -9.00
CA ALA A 24 2.11 7.69 -7.56
C ALA A 24 0.99 8.62 -7.13
N THR A 25 0.13 8.17 -6.23
CA THR A 25 -0.94 8.99 -5.65
C THR A 25 -0.66 9.21 -4.17
N THR A 26 -0.71 10.46 -3.72
CA THR A 26 -0.60 10.84 -2.31
C THR A 26 -1.99 11.16 -1.75
N ILE A 27 -2.31 10.56 -0.61
CA ILE A 27 -3.58 10.74 0.10
C ILE A 27 -3.26 11.24 1.50
N SER A 28 -3.82 12.39 1.87
CA SER A 28 -3.72 12.92 3.23
C SER A 28 -4.58 12.09 4.16
N ILE A 29 -4.02 11.73 5.31
CA ILE A 29 -4.70 10.98 6.38
C ILE A 29 -4.86 11.89 7.58
N ASP A 30 -6.08 11.98 8.09
CA ASP A 30 -6.34 12.61 9.38
C ASP A 30 -6.07 11.59 10.49
N PRO A 31 -5.09 11.81 11.38
CA PRO A 31 -4.75 10.85 12.43
C PRO A 31 -5.84 10.68 13.49
N LEU A 32 -6.85 11.58 13.51
CA LEU A 32 -8.06 11.38 14.30
C LEU A 32 -8.96 10.27 13.79
N ASN A 33 -8.85 9.93 12.48
CA ASN A 33 -9.73 8.97 11.84
C ASN A 33 -9.17 7.57 11.96
N THR A 34 -10.00 6.62 12.42
CA THR A 34 -9.57 5.24 12.58
C THR A 34 -10.62 4.23 12.17
N PHE A 35 -10.16 3.04 11.81
CA PHE A 35 -10.99 1.86 11.59
C PHE A 35 -10.99 0.90 12.78
N LEU A 36 -10.26 1.22 13.85
CA LEU A 36 -10.23 0.41 15.07
C LEU A 36 -11.36 0.78 16.03
N PHE A 37 -11.51 -0.04 17.07
CA PHE A 37 -12.46 0.18 18.15
C PHE A 37 -12.09 1.44 18.97
N THR A 38 -13.04 2.32 19.25
CA THR A 38 -12.80 3.58 19.96
C THR A 38 -13.86 3.93 20.99
N ASN A 39 -14.78 3.02 21.29
CA ASN A 39 -15.89 3.31 22.22
C ASN A 39 -15.45 3.72 23.64
N ASN A 40 -14.24 3.33 24.02
CA ASN A 40 -13.67 3.64 25.33
C ASN A 40 -12.48 4.62 25.25
N ASP A 41 -12.33 5.33 24.13
CA ASP A 41 -11.30 6.37 24.03
C ASP A 41 -11.59 7.46 25.08
N PRO A 42 -10.73 7.62 26.11
CA PRO A 42 -11.01 8.48 27.25
C PRO A 42 -11.02 9.97 26.89
N TRP A 43 -10.45 10.31 25.72
CA TRP A 43 -10.30 11.68 25.27
C TRP A 43 -11.39 12.11 24.29
N SER A 44 -12.19 11.17 23.80
CA SER A 44 -13.27 11.47 22.85
C SER A 44 -14.44 12.28 23.49
N GLY A 45 -14.43 12.47 24.80
CA GLY A 45 -15.53 13.11 25.52
C GLY A 45 -16.83 12.31 25.29
N ASN A 46 -17.87 12.98 24.81
CA ASN A 46 -19.11 12.31 24.37
C ASN A 46 -19.16 12.15 22.85
N GLY A 47 -18.05 12.43 22.15
CA GLY A 47 -17.95 12.35 20.71
C GLY A 47 -17.41 11.00 20.24
N SER A 48 -17.93 10.48 19.17
CA SER A 48 -17.33 9.37 18.47
C SER A 48 -16.09 9.85 17.72
N VAL A 49 -14.99 9.15 17.86
CA VAL A 49 -13.83 9.33 16.99
C VAL A 49 -14.26 9.06 15.54
N PRO A 50 -13.91 9.94 14.59
CA PRO A 50 -14.30 9.75 13.19
C PRO A 50 -13.74 8.44 12.61
N GLY A 51 -14.47 7.87 11.67
CA GLY A 51 -14.04 6.67 10.96
C GLY A 51 -13.07 6.97 9.84
N SER A 52 -12.12 6.09 9.59
CA SER A 52 -11.25 6.16 8.41
C SER A 52 -12.07 6.17 7.13
N VAL A 53 -11.68 7.03 6.19
CA VAL A 53 -12.30 7.09 4.86
C VAL A 53 -11.68 5.99 3.99
N PRO A 54 -12.49 5.09 3.41
CA PRO A 54 -11.98 4.04 2.55
C PRO A 54 -11.42 4.59 1.24
N ILE A 55 -10.22 4.18 0.90
CA ILE A 55 -9.55 4.50 -0.36
C ILE A 55 -10.01 3.48 -1.40
N ALA A 56 -10.73 3.91 -2.42
CA ALA A 56 -11.19 3.04 -3.51
C ALA A 56 -10.01 2.70 -4.43
N LEU A 57 -9.53 1.46 -4.42
CA LEU A 57 -8.37 1.00 -5.19
C LEU A 57 -8.60 1.13 -6.70
N GLY A 58 -9.81 0.83 -7.17
CA GLY A 58 -10.17 0.94 -8.58
C GLY A 58 -10.07 2.37 -9.11
N SER A 59 -10.30 3.40 -8.29
CA SER A 59 -10.13 4.81 -8.69
C SER A 59 -8.66 5.19 -8.93
N LEU A 60 -7.73 4.41 -8.39
CA LEU A 60 -6.29 4.54 -8.57
C LEU A 60 -5.75 3.62 -9.67
N GLY A 61 -6.62 2.88 -10.37
CA GLY A 61 -6.23 1.88 -11.36
C GLY A 61 -5.62 0.61 -10.75
N ILE A 62 -5.86 0.38 -9.45
CA ILE A 62 -5.31 -0.76 -8.70
C ILE A 62 -6.36 -1.87 -8.62
N SER A 63 -5.94 -3.09 -8.86
CA SER A 63 -6.76 -4.31 -8.79
C SER A 63 -6.08 -5.42 -7.98
N GLY A 64 -6.87 -6.40 -7.54
CA GLY A 64 -6.36 -7.57 -6.83
C GLY A 64 -5.29 -8.32 -7.61
N GLY A 65 -4.26 -8.79 -6.91
CA GLY A 65 -3.08 -9.46 -7.46
C GLY A 65 -1.92 -8.53 -7.82
N GLN A 66 -2.14 -7.24 -8.00
CA GLN A 66 -1.07 -6.28 -8.25
C GLN A 66 -0.23 -6.03 -6.99
N PHE A 67 1.07 -5.77 -7.19
CA PHE A 67 1.91 -5.27 -6.11
C PHE A 67 1.84 -3.75 -6.06
N ILE A 68 1.69 -3.21 -4.86
CA ILE A 68 1.75 -1.77 -4.59
C ILE A 68 2.79 -1.49 -3.53
N GLN A 69 3.41 -0.33 -3.63
CA GLN A 69 4.23 0.23 -2.58
C GLN A 69 3.39 1.24 -1.81
N LEU A 70 3.34 1.08 -0.50
CA LEU A 70 2.71 1.97 0.46
C LEU A 70 3.81 2.66 1.25
N GLU A 71 3.93 3.96 1.09
CA GLU A 71 4.90 4.79 1.79
C GLU A 71 4.17 5.74 2.73
N GLN A 72 4.44 5.62 4.03
CA GLN A 72 3.97 6.57 5.02
C GLN A 72 4.72 7.90 4.85
N LEU A 73 3.99 9.00 4.89
CA LEU A 73 4.51 10.36 4.74
C LEU A 73 4.26 11.18 6.00
N GLY A 74 5.21 12.07 6.30
CA GLY A 74 5.07 13.02 7.38
C GLY A 74 4.98 12.37 8.77
N SER A 75 4.35 13.08 9.70
CA SER A 75 4.18 12.66 11.08
C SER A 75 2.93 13.29 11.69
N PHE A 76 2.43 12.70 12.76
CA PHE A 76 1.37 13.28 13.59
C PHE A 76 1.88 13.44 15.02
N TYR A 77 1.19 14.25 15.81
CA TYR A 77 1.42 14.36 17.24
C TYR A 77 0.44 13.44 17.95
N ASP A 78 1.01 12.51 18.71
CA ASP A 78 0.33 11.67 19.67
C ASP A 78 0.27 12.43 20.99
N GLY A 79 -0.92 12.66 21.49
CA GLY A 79 -1.19 13.42 22.70
C GLY A 79 -0.85 12.72 24.01
N THR A 80 0.16 11.87 24.02
CA THR A 80 0.56 11.07 25.18
C THR A 80 0.59 11.89 26.49
N TYR A 81 -0.43 11.69 27.30
CA TYR A 81 -0.53 12.20 28.67
C TYR A 81 -0.51 13.73 28.86
N GLY A 82 -1.66 14.36 28.64
CA GLY A 82 -1.88 15.66 29.24
C GLY A 82 -2.44 16.77 28.39
N TYR A 83 -3.45 16.51 27.58
CA TYR A 83 -4.26 17.61 27.05
C TYR A 83 -5.12 18.24 28.16
N GLY A 84 -4.58 19.32 28.70
CA GLY A 84 -5.32 20.32 29.44
C GLY A 84 -4.99 21.70 28.87
N PRO A 85 -5.79 22.76 29.11
CA PRO A 85 -5.42 24.10 28.71
C PRO A 85 -4.06 24.47 29.30
N GLY A 86 -3.04 24.61 28.47
CA GLY A 86 -1.67 24.97 28.87
C GLY A 86 -0.58 23.93 28.63
N VAL A 87 -0.86 22.82 27.94
CA VAL A 87 0.18 21.87 27.55
C VAL A 87 1.04 22.45 26.43
N ASP A 88 2.34 22.46 26.68
CA ASP A 88 3.34 22.94 25.73
C ASP A 88 3.43 21.96 24.55
N ALA A 89 3.07 22.43 23.36
CA ALA A 89 3.13 21.65 22.12
C ALA A 89 4.51 21.02 21.85
N SER A 90 5.58 21.53 22.47
CA SER A 90 6.94 20.97 22.36
C SER A 90 7.10 19.64 23.14
N LYS A 91 6.12 19.25 23.94
CA LYS A 91 6.12 18.00 24.72
C LYS A 91 5.26 16.89 24.11
N LEU A 92 4.62 17.16 22.99
CA LEU A 92 3.86 16.15 22.27
C LEU A 92 4.81 15.14 21.65
N ALA A 93 4.56 13.86 21.84
CA ALA A 93 5.27 12.83 21.10
C ALA A 93 4.96 12.95 19.60
N VAL A 94 5.97 12.78 18.79
CA VAL A 94 5.82 12.76 17.32
C VAL A 94 5.86 11.31 16.88
N SER A 95 4.79 10.86 16.25
CA SER A 95 4.71 9.51 15.68
C SER A 95 4.66 9.55 14.16
N THR A 96 5.22 8.52 13.55
CA THR A 96 5.16 8.27 12.11
C THR A 96 4.45 6.95 11.80
N GLU A 97 3.90 6.29 12.83
CA GLU A 97 3.35 4.95 12.68
C GLU A 97 1.99 4.98 11.98
N MET A 98 1.78 4.01 11.10
CA MET A 98 0.58 3.92 10.27
C MET A 98 0.21 2.46 10.05
N ILE A 99 -1.09 2.18 10.09
CA ILE A 99 -1.65 0.85 9.81
C ILE A 99 -2.63 0.91 8.64
N GLY A 100 -2.82 -0.22 7.99
CA GLY A 100 -3.78 -0.39 6.91
C GLY A 100 -4.45 -1.74 6.93
N VAL A 101 -5.65 -1.81 6.35
CA VAL A 101 -6.37 -3.06 6.12
C VAL A 101 -7.07 -3.02 4.76
N PHE A 102 -6.89 -4.08 3.98
CA PHE A 102 -7.64 -4.26 2.73
C PHE A 102 -9.05 -4.73 3.01
N SER A 103 -10.00 -4.29 2.17
CA SER A 103 -11.41 -4.67 2.32
C SER A 103 -12.09 -4.91 0.99
N SER A 104 -13.02 -5.85 0.97
CA SER A 104 -13.93 -6.07 -0.16
C SER A 104 -15.01 -5.01 -0.27
N THR A 105 -15.33 -4.32 0.83
CA THR A 105 -16.40 -3.31 0.93
C THR A 105 -15.89 -2.00 1.53
N ASN A 106 -16.63 -0.92 1.31
CA ASN A 106 -16.37 0.38 1.94
C ASN A 106 -17.10 0.54 3.29
N VAL A 107 -17.63 -0.54 3.85
CA VAL A 107 -18.39 -0.50 5.10
C VAL A 107 -17.45 -0.40 6.28
N LEU A 108 -17.69 0.59 7.11
CA LEU A 108 -17.09 0.74 8.43
C LEU A 108 -18.19 0.72 9.49
N LEU A 109 -18.12 -0.21 10.43
CA LEU A 109 -19.09 -0.36 11.52
C LEU A 109 -18.89 0.73 12.59
N ALA A 110 -19.87 0.83 13.49
CA ALA A 110 -19.83 1.80 14.58
C ALA A 110 -18.61 1.59 15.51
N PRO A 111 -18.19 2.63 16.28
CA PRO A 111 -16.99 2.60 17.11
C PRO A 111 -16.95 1.53 18.20
N ASN A 112 -18.10 0.98 18.56
CA ASN A 112 -18.25 -0.05 19.60
C ASN A 112 -18.08 -1.50 19.09
N PHE A 113 -17.81 -1.71 17.82
CA PHE A 113 -17.51 -3.03 17.26
C PHE A 113 -16.00 -3.29 17.32
N LEU A 114 -15.60 -4.48 17.79
CA LEU A 114 -14.19 -4.88 17.83
C LEU A 114 -13.60 -5.00 16.42
N ASN A 115 -14.33 -5.61 15.50
CA ASN A 115 -13.98 -5.60 14.07
C ASN A 115 -14.91 -4.64 13.33
N ARG A 116 -14.43 -3.45 13.03
CA ARG A 116 -15.20 -2.42 12.33
C ARG A 116 -15.16 -2.55 10.82
N VAL A 117 -14.26 -3.37 10.26
CA VAL A 117 -14.11 -3.60 8.82
C VAL A 117 -14.60 -5.02 8.48
N PRO A 118 -15.92 -5.26 8.32
CA PRO A 118 -16.47 -6.62 8.14
C PRO A 118 -15.99 -7.28 6.83
N GLY A 119 -15.55 -6.49 5.87
CA GLY A 119 -14.99 -6.97 4.61
C GLY A 119 -13.47 -7.10 4.60
N ALA A 120 -12.80 -7.07 5.75
CA ALA A 120 -11.33 -7.16 5.86
C ALA A 120 -10.79 -8.42 5.19
N ILE A 121 -9.69 -8.26 4.44
CA ILE A 121 -9.02 -9.34 3.71
C ILE A 121 -7.54 -9.34 4.11
N ASP A 122 -7.03 -10.51 4.49
CA ASP A 122 -5.63 -10.71 4.84
C ASP A 122 -4.73 -10.50 3.61
N ALA A 123 -3.72 -9.67 3.77
CA ALA A 123 -2.70 -9.40 2.77
C ALA A 123 -1.46 -10.30 2.92
N GLY A 124 -1.48 -11.25 3.86
CA GLY A 124 -0.33 -12.09 4.19
C GLY A 124 0.83 -11.32 4.84
N MET A 125 0.55 -10.14 5.39
CA MET A 125 1.52 -9.32 6.12
C MET A 125 1.45 -9.62 7.61
N PRO A 126 2.53 -9.36 8.39
CA PRO A 126 2.46 -9.45 9.84
C PRO A 126 1.39 -8.52 10.41
N VAL A 127 0.54 -9.05 11.28
CA VAL A 127 -0.50 -8.30 11.99
C VAL A 127 0.12 -7.34 12.99
N VAL A 128 -0.43 -6.15 13.13
CA VAL A 128 -0.04 -5.16 14.15
C VAL A 128 -0.90 -5.33 15.38
N THR A 129 -0.30 -5.62 16.50
CA THR A 129 -1.05 -5.91 17.74
C THR A 129 -0.70 -4.98 18.90
N TRP A 130 0.43 -4.30 18.83
CA TRP A 130 0.97 -3.56 19.98
C TRP A 130 0.13 -2.36 20.38
N SER A 131 -0.14 -1.46 19.44
CA SER A 131 -0.86 -0.20 19.68
C SER A 131 -2.36 -0.31 19.44
N THR A 132 -2.87 -1.53 19.23
CA THR A 132 -4.28 -1.78 18.92
C THR A 132 -5.02 -2.49 20.06
N LEU A 133 -4.37 -2.63 21.23
CA LEU A 133 -4.96 -3.20 22.45
C LEU A 133 -5.37 -2.10 23.42
N TYR A 134 -6.66 -1.94 23.64
CA TYR A 134 -7.22 -1.04 24.63
C TYR A 134 -7.66 -1.79 25.90
N GLY A 135 -7.07 -1.43 27.07
CA GLY A 135 -7.47 -2.04 28.34
C GLY A 135 -7.42 -3.56 28.37
N ASN A 136 -6.47 -4.18 27.67
CA ASN A 136 -6.33 -5.62 27.42
C ASN A 136 -7.46 -6.24 26.58
N MET A 137 -8.28 -5.42 25.92
CA MET A 137 -9.23 -5.91 24.92
C MET A 137 -8.59 -5.78 23.53
N ALA A 138 -8.74 -6.81 22.72
CA ALA A 138 -8.37 -6.73 21.32
C ALA A 138 -9.30 -5.72 20.61
N THR A 139 -8.75 -4.57 20.24
CA THR A 139 -9.42 -3.60 19.37
C THR A 139 -9.01 -3.80 17.93
N ASP A 140 -8.30 -4.86 17.70
CA ASP A 140 -7.53 -5.23 16.56
C ASP A 140 -8.37 -5.87 15.46
N ILE A 141 -8.00 -5.63 14.24
CA ILE A 141 -8.51 -6.34 13.07
C ILE A 141 -7.38 -7.26 12.61
N LEU A 142 -7.58 -8.57 12.72
CA LEU A 142 -6.55 -9.60 12.46
C LEU A 142 -5.91 -9.53 11.06
N GLN A 143 -6.45 -8.70 10.17
CA GLN A 143 -5.95 -8.49 8.82
C GLN A 143 -5.22 -7.17 8.64
N ASP A 144 -5.06 -6.37 9.70
CA ASP A 144 -4.31 -5.13 9.59
C ASP A 144 -2.79 -5.36 9.49
N PHE A 145 -2.09 -4.40 8.94
CA PHE A 145 -0.65 -4.46 8.77
C PHE A 145 -0.03 -3.06 8.86
N ARG A 146 1.25 -3.01 9.22
CA ARG A 146 2.00 -1.74 9.30
C ARG A 146 2.33 -1.20 7.92
N ILE A 147 2.04 0.08 7.72
CA ILE A 147 2.47 0.87 6.56
C ILE A 147 3.70 1.69 6.99
N ALA A 148 4.82 1.45 6.34
CA ALA A 148 6.03 2.25 6.50
C ALA A 148 6.58 2.62 5.10
N ASN A 149 7.41 1.77 4.54
CA ASN A 149 7.78 1.74 3.13
C ASN A 149 7.59 0.29 2.68
N THR A 150 6.35 -0.11 2.54
CA THR A 150 5.93 -1.51 2.45
C THR A 150 5.48 -1.84 1.04
N ILE A 151 6.03 -2.92 0.49
CA ILE A 151 5.50 -3.51 -0.75
C ILE A 151 4.58 -4.65 -0.36
N VAL A 152 3.35 -4.60 -0.84
CA VAL A 152 2.32 -5.58 -0.53
C VAL A 152 1.58 -5.98 -1.81
N GLN A 153 1.22 -7.26 -1.91
CA GLN A 153 0.31 -7.70 -2.96
C GLN A 153 -1.12 -7.42 -2.53
N VAL A 154 -1.86 -6.68 -3.36
CA VAL A 154 -3.29 -6.43 -3.14
C VAL A 154 -4.03 -7.76 -3.15
N PRO A 155 -4.74 -8.14 -2.09
CA PRO A 155 -5.47 -9.41 -2.05
C PRO A 155 -6.54 -9.49 -3.15
N LEU A 156 -6.79 -10.69 -3.65
CA LEU A 156 -7.91 -10.92 -4.58
C LEU A 156 -9.24 -10.57 -3.89
N GLY A 157 -10.07 -9.80 -4.57
CA GLY A 157 -11.36 -9.34 -4.03
C GLY A 157 -11.28 -8.06 -3.19
N ALA A 158 -10.09 -7.54 -2.91
CA ALA A 158 -9.94 -6.23 -2.27
C ALA A 158 -10.30 -5.10 -3.24
N ASN A 159 -11.24 -4.26 -2.82
CA ASN A 159 -11.69 -3.08 -3.55
C ASN A 159 -11.30 -1.77 -2.86
N TYR A 160 -10.99 -1.85 -1.56
CA TYR A 160 -10.72 -0.69 -0.71
C TYR A 160 -9.50 -0.96 0.18
N LEU A 161 -8.84 0.12 0.56
CA LEU A 161 -7.84 0.17 1.62
C LEU A 161 -8.29 1.19 2.66
N PHE A 162 -8.40 0.76 3.93
CA PHE A 162 -8.53 1.66 5.06
C PHE A 162 -7.16 1.94 5.62
N VAL A 163 -6.90 3.19 6.03
CA VAL A 163 -5.64 3.63 6.62
C VAL A 163 -5.93 4.44 7.86
N ALA A 164 -5.13 4.25 8.91
CA ALA A 164 -5.20 5.01 10.16
C ALA A 164 -3.79 5.21 10.74
N ALA A 165 -3.66 6.14 11.69
CA ALA A 165 -2.52 6.17 12.59
C ALA A 165 -2.46 4.86 13.40
N GLU A 166 -1.27 4.37 13.72
CA GLU A 166 -1.11 3.25 14.65
C GLU A 166 -1.10 3.81 16.06
N ASP A 167 -2.26 3.81 16.71
CA ASP A 167 -2.47 4.35 18.04
C ASP A 167 -3.64 3.66 18.74
N ILE A 168 -3.71 3.79 20.06
CA ILE A 168 -4.81 3.32 20.91
C ILE A 168 -5.80 4.43 21.30
N TYR A 169 -5.37 5.68 21.27
CA TYR A 169 -6.20 6.85 21.57
C TYR A 169 -6.14 7.83 20.41
N TYR A 170 -7.24 7.99 19.71
CA TYR A 170 -7.28 8.77 18.48
C TYR A 170 -7.69 10.22 18.66
N SER A 171 -8.49 10.50 19.71
CA SER A 171 -9.06 11.83 19.93
C SER A 171 -8.04 12.87 20.41
N ASP A 172 -6.85 12.46 20.83
CA ASP A 172 -5.74 13.33 21.21
C ASP A 172 -4.70 13.51 20.10
N ASN A 173 -4.86 12.84 18.98
CA ASN A 173 -4.01 12.99 17.81
C ASN A 173 -4.20 14.34 17.10
N SER A 174 -3.14 14.84 16.50
CA SER A 174 -3.20 16.04 15.66
C SER A 174 -2.16 16.04 14.53
N ASN A 175 -2.51 16.70 13.42
CA ASN A 175 -1.65 16.86 12.26
C ASN A 175 -1.49 18.35 11.92
N PRO A 176 -0.83 19.16 12.77
CA PRO A 176 -0.75 20.60 12.56
C PRO A 176 0.06 20.98 11.31
N ASN A 177 0.94 20.11 10.85
CA ASN A 177 1.75 20.33 9.64
C ASN A 177 1.02 19.92 8.35
N GLY A 178 -0.10 19.20 8.45
CA GLY A 178 -0.88 18.74 7.31
C GLY A 178 -0.14 17.77 6.37
N ASN A 179 0.95 17.15 6.85
CA ASN A 179 1.84 16.34 6.02
C ASN A 179 1.70 14.82 6.26
N TYR A 180 0.89 14.41 7.24
CA TYR A 180 0.64 12.99 7.50
C TYR A 180 -0.25 12.40 6.42
N GLY A 181 0.22 11.30 5.81
CA GLY A 181 -0.48 10.69 4.69
C GLY A 181 0.19 9.43 4.18
N VAL A 182 -0.41 8.83 3.17
CA VAL A 182 0.11 7.66 2.47
C VAL A 182 0.33 7.97 1.00
N ARG A 183 1.49 7.58 0.48
CA ARG A 183 1.75 7.52 -0.96
C ARG A 183 1.56 6.09 -1.43
N ILE A 184 0.75 5.92 -2.46
CA ILE A 184 0.45 4.64 -3.09
C ILE A 184 1.01 4.66 -4.49
N THR A 185 1.88 3.69 -4.80
CA THR A 185 2.48 3.52 -6.12
C THR A 185 2.27 2.09 -6.57
N VAL A 186 1.84 1.87 -7.81
CA VAL A 186 1.83 0.51 -8.38
C VAL A 186 3.28 0.09 -8.54
N ALA A 187 3.69 -0.95 -7.81
CA ALA A 187 5.05 -1.46 -7.93
C ALA A 187 5.20 -2.15 -9.29
N SER A 188 6.18 -1.72 -10.07
CA SER A 188 6.58 -2.48 -11.24
C SER A 188 7.22 -3.78 -10.75
N VAL A 189 6.49 -4.88 -10.86
CA VAL A 189 7.12 -6.19 -10.69
C VAL A 189 8.11 -6.35 -11.83
N PRO A 190 9.40 -6.56 -11.57
CA PRO A 190 10.33 -6.90 -12.63
C PRO A 190 9.78 -8.16 -13.30
N GLU A 191 9.31 -8.07 -14.53
CA GLU A 191 8.83 -9.25 -15.23
C GLU A 191 9.93 -10.31 -15.22
N PRO A 192 9.65 -11.53 -14.73
CA PRO A 192 10.66 -12.56 -14.68
C PRO A 192 11.17 -12.78 -16.09
N SER A 193 12.27 -12.09 -16.39
CA SER A 193 13.21 -12.44 -17.46
C SER A 193 12.66 -12.73 -18.87
N THR A 194 11.58 -12.11 -19.30
CA THR A 194 11.25 -12.04 -20.73
C THR A 194 12.44 -11.43 -21.49
N ILE A 195 13.20 -10.55 -20.83
CA ILE A 195 14.47 -10.00 -21.31
C ILE A 195 15.56 -11.08 -21.45
N VAL A 196 15.57 -12.12 -20.62
CA VAL A 196 16.55 -13.22 -20.71
C VAL A 196 16.10 -14.31 -21.66
N LEU A 197 14.80 -14.55 -21.81
CA LEU A 197 14.25 -15.55 -22.72
C LEU A 197 14.38 -15.13 -24.21
N LEU A 198 14.21 -13.84 -24.50
CA LEU A 198 14.28 -13.36 -25.89
C LEU A 198 15.68 -13.53 -26.52
N PRO A 199 16.79 -13.13 -25.88
CA PRO A 199 18.14 -13.38 -26.40
C PRO A 199 18.47 -14.87 -26.49
N SER A 200 17.98 -15.67 -25.56
CA SER A 200 18.17 -17.12 -25.56
C SER A 200 17.47 -17.80 -26.72
N ALA A 201 16.23 -17.42 -27.01
CA ALA A 201 15.47 -17.94 -28.15
C ALA A 201 16.07 -17.49 -29.50
N LEU A 202 16.53 -16.24 -29.60
CA LEU A 202 17.23 -15.73 -30.80
C LEU A 202 18.58 -16.42 -31.00
N GLY A 203 19.32 -16.69 -29.92
CA GLY A 203 20.58 -17.44 -29.97
C GLY A 203 20.39 -18.85 -30.50
N ILE A 204 19.37 -19.57 -30.03
CA ILE A 204 19.01 -20.91 -30.48
C ILE A 204 18.61 -20.92 -31.98
N LEU A 205 17.79 -19.95 -32.40
CA LEU A 205 17.39 -19.80 -33.80
C LEU A 205 18.58 -19.52 -34.72
N PHE A 206 19.54 -18.71 -34.28
CA PHE A 206 20.76 -18.41 -35.01
C PHE A 206 21.64 -19.65 -35.16
N PHE A 207 21.77 -20.47 -34.10
CA PHE A 207 22.53 -21.71 -34.11
C PHE A 207 21.92 -22.77 -35.00
N LEU A 208 20.60 -22.92 -35.00
CA LEU A 208 19.87 -23.87 -35.84
C LEU A 208 19.99 -23.50 -37.35
N ARG A 209 19.97 -22.18 -37.65
CA ARG A 209 20.10 -21.69 -39.02
C ARG A 209 21.51 -21.91 -39.56
N LYS A 210 22.55 -21.77 -38.71
CA LYS A 210 23.95 -22.02 -39.10
C LYS A 210 24.22 -23.51 -39.40
N ARG A 211 23.61 -24.43 -38.65
CA ARG A 211 23.69 -25.87 -38.87
C ARG A 211 23.06 -26.31 -40.19
N ARG A 212 21.91 -25.74 -40.57
CA ARG A 212 21.25 -26.03 -41.86
C ARG A 212 22.05 -25.54 -43.07
N ALA A 213 22.75 -24.41 -42.95
CA ALA A 213 23.57 -23.90 -44.03
C ALA A 213 24.81 -24.79 -44.31
N ALA A 214 25.37 -25.42 -43.28
CA ALA A 214 26.53 -26.30 -43.39
C ALA A 214 26.21 -27.69 -44.02
N SER A 215 24.95 -28.14 -43.97
CA SER A 215 24.54 -29.45 -44.52
C SER A 215 24.22 -29.41 -46.03
N TYR A 216 24.24 -28.24 -46.67
CA TYR A 216 24.00 -28.09 -48.12
C TYR A 216 25.29 -27.94 -48.94
N THR A 217 26.47 -28.00 -48.32
CA THR A 217 27.77 -27.83 -48.97
C THR A 217 28.62 -29.12 -48.95
N SER A 218 28.07 -30.22 -48.57
CA SER A 218 28.65 -31.57 -48.69
C SER A 218 27.82 -32.39 -49.67
#